data_a1b9138dcc52c329d1bf1032866b04cd
#
_entry.id   a1b9138dcc52c329d1bf1032866b04cd
#
_cell.length_a   1.000
_cell.length_b   1.000
_cell.length_c   1.000
_cell.angle_alpha   90.00
_cell.angle_beta   90.00
_cell.angle_gamma   90.00
#
_symmetry.space_group_name_H-M   'P 1'
#
loop_
_entity.id
_entity.type
_entity.pdbx_description
1 polymer ?
#
loop_
_entity_poly.entity_id
_entity_poly.type
_entity_poly.pdbx_seq_one_letter_code
_entity_poly.pdbx_strand_id
1 'polypeptide(L)'
;KEVDEYPSVVDCEKIEDKSQRQQCFFEILTQQIQEKLSVDTLSVLYPELDTIEVKVTVFPNATMQFEPQFPKDSVAYDTIKIDSILKARLVDFPKINPAVKRGIPVKTQFILPVILKVE
;
A
#
# COMPACT_ATOMS: atom_id res chain seq x y z
N LYS A 1 -14.08 -3.81 13.22
CA LYS A 1 -14.81 -4.43 12.16
C LYS A 1 -14.00 -5.49 11.51
N GLU A 2 -14.37 -6.70 11.81
CA GLU A 2 -13.62 -7.81 11.30
C GLU A 2 -14.23 -8.34 10.03
N VAL A 3 -13.36 -8.77 9.15
CA VAL A 3 -13.77 -9.45 7.93
C VAL A 3 -13.46 -10.92 8.08
N ASP A 4 -14.16 -11.74 7.32
CA ASP A 4 -13.90 -13.18 7.35
C ASP A 4 -12.61 -13.51 6.66
N GLU A 5 -12.27 -12.78 5.59
CA GLU A 5 -11.00 -12.93 4.90
C GLU A 5 -10.45 -11.55 4.59
N TYR A 6 -9.14 -11.41 4.78
CA TYR A 6 -8.43 -10.19 4.42
C TYR A 6 -8.07 -10.18 2.94
N PRO A 7 -7.77 -9.00 2.38
CA PRO A 7 -7.29 -8.98 1.00
C PRO A 7 -6.05 -9.84 0.84
N SER A 8 -5.86 -10.40 -0.34
CA SER A 8 -4.72 -11.27 -0.58
C SER A 8 -4.33 -11.22 -2.05
N VAL A 9 -3.14 -11.78 -2.33
CA VAL A 9 -2.67 -12.01 -3.70
C VAL A 9 -2.54 -13.51 -3.89
N VAL A 10 -2.49 -13.92 -5.16
CA VAL A 10 -2.47 -15.35 -5.51
C VAL A 10 -1.31 -16.06 -4.82
N ASP A 11 -0.15 -15.44 -4.75
CA ASP A 11 1.03 -16.06 -4.15
C ASP A 11 0.86 -16.37 -2.68
N CYS A 12 -0.06 -15.70 -2.00
CA CYS A 12 -0.30 -15.90 -0.58
C CYS A 12 -1.45 -16.84 -0.28
N GLU A 13 -2.22 -17.25 -1.30
CA GLU A 13 -3.44 -18.00 -1.07
C GLU A 13 -3.20 -19.41 -0.58
N LYS A 14 -2.00 -19.94 -0.79
CA LYS A 14 -1.65 -21.29 -0.32
C LYS A 14 -1.42 -21.34 1.18
N ILE A 15 -1.28 -20.20 1.83
CA ILE A 15 -1.04 -20.13 3.26
C ILE A 15 -2.38 -20.30 3.97
N GLU A 16 -2.47 -21.32 4.83
CA GLU A 16 -3.74 -21.66 5.47
C GLU A 16 -4.06 -20.74 6.65
N ASP A 17 -3.02 -20.32 7.38
CA ASP A 17 -3.21 -19.45 8.53
C ASP A 17 -3.60 -18.05 8.06
N LYS A 18 -4.75 -17.57 8.54
CA LYS A 18 -5.29 -16.28 8.11
C LYS A 18 -4.34 -15.13 8.43
N SER A 19 -3.72 -15.13 9.61
CA SER A 19 -2.79 -14.07 10.00
C SER A 19 -1.53 -14.09 9.14
N GLN A 20 -1.00 -15.27 8.87
CA GLN A 20 0.19 -15.39 8.04
C GLN A 20 -0.10 -15.02 6.61
N ARG A 21 -1.29 -15.34 6.11
CA ARG A 21 -1.68 -14.96 4.76
C ARG A 21 -1.79 -13.45 4.64
N GLN A 22 -2.34 -12.78 5.66
CA GLN A 22 -2.41 -11.32 5.68
C GLN A 22 -1.02 -10.70 5.71
N GLN A 23 -0.12 -11.25 6.51
CA GLN A 23 1.24 -10.76 6.57
C GLN A 23 1.94 -10.93 5.23
N CYS A 24 1.73 -12.06 4.57
CA CYS A 24 2.27 -12.29 3.23
C CYS A 24 1.80 -11.21 2.26
N PHE A 25 0.52 -10.90 2.28
CA PHE A 25 -0.03 -9.86 1.44
C PHE A 25 0.62 -8.50 1.72
N PHE A 26 0.77 -8.14 2.99
CA PHE A 26 1.38 -6.87 3.35
C PHE A 26 2.83 -6.81 2.89
N GLU A 27 3.58 -7.91 3.03
CA GLU A 27 4.97 -7.94 2.63
C GLU A 27 5.13 -7.79 1.12
N ILE A 28 4.30 -8.49 0.36
CA ILE A 28 4.37 -8.39 -1.10
C ILE A 28 3.96 -6.99 -1.55
N LEU A 29 2.90 -6.45 -0.97
CA LEU A 29 2.43 -5.13 -1.36
C LEU A 29 3.46 -4.05 -1.02
N THR A 30 4.05 -4.13 0.18
CA THR A 30 5.07 -3.18 0.59
C THR A 30 6.27 -3.25 -0.34
N GLN A 31 6.69 -4.45 -0.69
CA GLN A 31 7.82 -4.62 -1.60
C GLN A 31 7.52 -4.02 -2.98
N GLN A 32 6.32 -4.27 -3.49
CA GLN A 32 5.92 -3.71 -4.78
C GLN A 32 5.90 -2.19 -4.75
N ILE A 33 5.39 -1.61 -3.69
CA ILE A 33 5.36 -0.16 -3.55
C ILE A 33 6.77 0.39 -3.50
N GLN A 34 7.64 -0.24 -2.71
CA GLN A 34 9.03 0.21 -2.59
C GLN A 34 9.75 0.14 -3.92
N GLU A 35 9.56 -0.93 -4.68
CA GLU A 35 10.19 -1.06 -5.99
C GLU A 35 9.71 0.01 -6.96
N LYS A 36 8.42 0.29 -6.95
CA LYS A 36 7.86 1.28 -7.86
C LYS A 36 8.30 2.69 -7.52
N LEU A 37 8.64 2.96 -6.27
CA LEU A 37 9.06 4.29 -5.84
C LEU A 37 10.59 4.42 -5.76
N SER A 38 11.33 3.32 -5.75
CA SER A 38 12.77 3.35 -5.49
C SER A 38 13.60 3.98 -6.61
N VAL A 39 13.09 3.94 -7.83
CA VAL A 39 13.82 4.54 -8.96
C VAL A 39 13.49 6.01 -9.11
N ASP A 40 12.99 6.64 -8.07
CA ASP A 40 12.24 7.79 -8.23
C ASP A 40 12.80 9.04 -7.69
N THR A 41 12.16 10.07 -8.13
CA THR A 41 12.46 11.43 -7.79
C THR A 41 12.11 11.78 -6.34
N LEU A 42 11.34 10.95 -5.64
CA LEU A 42 10.98 11.31 -4.26
C LEU A 42 12.19 11.45 -3.36
N SER A 43 13.12 10.49 -3.40
CA SER A 43 14.30 10.58 -2.58
C SER A 43 15.24 11.69 -3.05
N VAL A 44 15.20 12.04 -4.34
CA VAL A 44 15.99 13.15 -4.87
C VAL A 44 15.38 14.48 -4.49
N LEU A 45 14.07 14.62 -4.64
CA LEU A 45 13.38 15.88 -4.32
C LEU A 45 13.29 16.12 -2.83
N TYR A 46 13.17 15.06 -2.04
CA TYR A 46 13.00 15.16 -0.60
C TYR A 46 14.01 14.24 0.09
N PRO A 47 15.30 14.60 0.08
CA PRO A 47 16.34 13.72 0.62
C PRO A 47 16.21 13.45 2.11
N GLU A 48 15.45 14.26 2.83
CA GLU A 48 15.22 14.03 4.26
C GLU A 48 14.09 13.03 4.52
N LEU A 49 13.35 12.67 3.49
CA LEU A 49 12.20 11.79 3.64
C LEU A 49 12.64 10.35 3.52
N ASP A 50 12.84 9.70 4.68
CA ASP A 50 13.30 8.32 4.72
C ASP A 50 12.18 7.32 4.55
N THR A 51 11.04 7.61 5.15
CA THR A 51 9.89 6.71 5.19
C THR A 51 8.63 7.52 4.97
N ILE A 52 7.69 6.95 4.24
CA ILE A 52 6.38 7.55 4.06
C ILE A 52 5.33 6.51 4.41
N GLU A 53 4.29 6.94 5.12
CA GLU A 53 3.15 6.08 5.39
C GLU A 53 2.15 6.24 4.27
N VAL A 54 1.68 5.12 3.73
CA VAL A 54 0.74 5.12 2.63
C VAL A 54 -0.54 4.44 3.10
N LYS A 55 -1.64 5.15 3.02
CA LYS A 55 -2.94 4.58 3.31
C LYS A 55 -3.43 3.87 2.07
N VAL A 56 -3.68 2.58 2.19
CA VAL A 56 -4.14 1.75 1.09
C VAL A 56 -5.59 1.40 1.31
N THR A 57 -6.42 1.66 0.33
CA THR A 57 -7.81 1.25 0.34
C THR A 57 -8.00 0.19 -0.73
N VAL A 58 -8.53 -0.98 -0.34
CA VAL A 58 -8.86 -2.05 -1.28
C VAL A 58 -10.37 -2.08 -1.41
N PHE A 59 -10.85 -1.86 -2.62
CA PHE A 59 -12.29 -1.79 -2.88
C PHE A 59 -12.85 -3.17 -3.23
N PRO A 60 -14.17 -3.35 -3.07
CA PRO A 60 -14.78 -4.66 -3.37
C PRO A 60 -14.56 -5.13 -4.81
N ASN A 61 -14.31 -4.23 -5.74
CA ASN A 61 -14.06 -4.59 -7.13
C ASN A 61 -12.58 -4.92 -7.39
N ALA A 62 -11.78 -5.07 -6.32
CA ALA A 62 -10.37 -5.42 -6.39
C ALA A 62 -9.46 -4.30 -6.88
N THR A 63 -9.95 -3.06 -6.93
CA THR A 63 -9.08 -1.92 -7.20
C THR A 63 -8.52 -1.36 -5.91
N MET A 64 -7.41 -0.63 -6.01
CA MET A 64 -6.74 -0.05 -4.86
C MET A 64 -6.56 1.44 -5.05
N GLN A 65 -6.59 2.16 -3.92
CA GLN A 65 -6.29 3.59 -3.89
C GLN A 65 -5.18 3.82 -2.88
N PHE A 66 -4.26 4.70 -3.21
CA PHE A 66 -3.10 4.99 -2.37
C PHE A 66 -3.08 6.46 -2.02
N GLU A 67 -2.92 6.76 -0.72
CA GLU A 67 -2.87 8.14 -0.24
C GLU A 67 -1.68 8.30 0.71
N PRO A 68 -0.77 9.25 0.44
CA PRO A 68 0.30 9.50 1.39
C PRO A 68 -0.25 10.15 2.65
N GLN A 69 0.32 9.77 3.79
CA GLN A 69 -0.05 10.32 5.09
C GLN A 69 1.11 11.16 5.61
N PHE A 70 0.81 12.38 6.00
CA PHE A 70 1.83 13.30 6.49
C PHE A 70 1.49 13.75 7.91
N PRO A 71 2.52 14.00 8.74
CA PRO A 71 2.26 14.64 10.04
C PRO A 71 1.62 16.01 9.84
N LYS A 72 0.86 16.44 10.83
CA LYS A 72 0.09 17.69 10.70
C LYS A 72 0.96 18.91 10.49
N ASP A 73 2.20 18.88 10.98
CA ASP A 73 3.10 20.01 10.88
C ASP A 73 4.12 19.86 9.75
N SER A 74 3.83 18.98 8.78
CA SER A 74 4.73 18.76 7.65
C SER A 74 4.51 19.81 6.57
N VAL A 75 4.83 21.04 6.87
CA VAL A 75 4.67 22.11 5.91
C VAL A 75 5.80 22.17 4.89
N ALA A 76 6.87 21.38 5.11
CA ALA A 76 8.01 21.39 4.22
C ALA A 76 7.80 20.57 2.95
N TYR A 77 6.72 19.80 2.87
CA TYR A 77 6.50 18.91 1.74
C TYR A 77 5.33 19.39 0.88
N ASP A 78 5.53 19.29 -0.42
CA ASP A 78 4.43 19.54 -1.36
C ASP A 78 3.58 18.28 -1.43
N THR A 79 2.53 18.24 -0.63
CA THR A 79 1.70 17.05 -0.50
C THR A 79 0.97 16.72 -1.79
N ILE A 80 0.59 17.73 -2.55
CA ILE A 80 -0.10 17.53 -3.83
C ILE A 80 0.84 16.88 -4.83
N LYS A 81 2.09 17.34 -4.87
CA LYS A 81 3.07 16.79 -5.79
C LYS A 81 3.41 15.34 -5.42
N ILE A 82 3.59 15.06 -4.14
CA ILE A 82 3.88 13.70 -3.69
C ILE A 82 2.71 12.78 -4.01
N ASP A 83 1.49 13.22 -3.76
CA ASP A 83 0.30 12.43 -4.09
C ASP A 83 0.24 12.13 -5.59
N SER A 84 0.56 13.12 -6.41
CA SER A 84 0.57 12.95 -7.86
C SER A 84 1.61 11.93 -8.30
N ILE A 85 2.80 11.96 -7.69
CA ILE A 85 3.85 10.99 -8.00
C ILE A 85 3.40 9.59 -7.60
N LEU A 86 2.82 9.44 -6.42
CA LEU A 86 2.34 8.14 -5.99
C LEU A 86 1.29 7.58 -6.95
N LYS A 87 0.35 8.40 -7.36
CA LYS A 87 -0.68 7.94 -8.29
C LYS A 87 -0.13 7.55 -9.64
N ALA A 88 0.93 8.23 -10.09
CA ALA A 88 1.55 7.89 -11.35
C ALA A 88 2.39 6.62 -11.27
N ARG A 89 3.02 6.36 -10.14
CA ARG A 89 3.95 5.24 -9.99
C ARG A 89 3.30 3.97 -9.46
N LEU A 90 2.25 4.10 -8.63
CA LEU A 90 1.63 2.95 -7.99
C LEU A 90 0.54 2.37 -8.88
N VAL A 91 0.98 1.73 -9.95
CA VAL A 91 0.13 1.07 -10.95
C VAL A 91 0.72 -0.29 -11.26
N ASP A 92 -0.04 -1.11 -11.97
CA ASP A 92 0.43 -2.41 -12.46
C ASP A 92 0.79 -3.38 -11.34
N PHE A 93 -0.07 -3.44 -10.33
CA PHE A 93 0.09 -4.40 -9.26
C PHE A 93 -0.41 -5.78 -9.67
N PRO A 94 0.09 -6.83 -9.01
CA PRO A 94 -0.49 -8.16 -9.19
C PRO A 94 -1.97 -8.15 -8.85
N LYS A 95 -2.70 -9.13 -9.37
CA LYS A 95 -4.12 -9.21 -9.10
C LYS A 95 -4.35 -9.38 -7.60
N ILE A 96 -5.26 -8.56 -7.06
CA ILE A 96 -5.60 -8.55 -5.64
C ILE A 96 -7.00 -9.12 -5.48
N ASN A 97 -7.17 -9.97 -4.48
CA ASN A 97 -8.50 -10.42 -4.08
C ASN A 97 -8.96 -9.53 -2.93
N PRO A 98 -10.16 -8.95 -2.99
CA PRO A 98 -10.62 -8.07 -1.92
C PRO A 98 -10.97 -8.86 -0.67
N ALA A 99 -11.12 -8.14 0.45
CA ALA A 99 -11.60 -8.73 1.69
C ALA A 99 -13.03 -9.21 1.50
N VAL A 100 -13.39 -10.23 2.28
CA VAL A 100 -14.72 -10.83 2.19
C VAL A 100 -15.32 -10.90 3.58
N LYS A 101 -16.60 -10.52 3.69
CA LYS A 101 -17.37 -10.69 4.91
C LYS A 101 -18.71 -11.31 4.53
N ARG A 102 -19.00 -12.48 5.13
CA ARG A 102 -20.23 -13.23 4.85
C ARG A 102 -20.40 -13.51 3.36
N GLY A 103 -19.28 -13.85 2.71
CA GLY A 103 -19.31 -14.17 1.29
C GLY A 103 -19.39 -12.97 0.36
N ILE A 104 -19.39 -11.76 0.89
CA ILE A 104 -19.53 -10.54 0.09
C ILE A 104 -18.25 -9.74 0.12
N PRO A 105 -17.70 -9.34 -1.04
CA PRO A 105 -16.51 -8.48 -1.04
C PRO A 105 -16.81 -7.15 -0.37
N VAL A 106 -15.86 -6.68 0.45
CA VAL A 106 -16.02 -5.44 1.20
C VAL A 106 -14.77 -4.59 1.07
N LYS A 107 -14.94 -3.30 1.35
CA LYS A 107 -13.84 -2.35 1.35
C LYS A 107 -13.03 -2.48 2.62
N THR A 108 -11.71 -2.42 2.50
CA THR A 108 -10.80 -2.39 3.66
C THR A 108 -9.76 -1.31 3.47
N GLN A 109 -9.21 -0.83 4.59
CA GLN A 109 -8.16 0.19 4.59
C GLN A 109 -7.09 -0.20 5.58
N PHE A 110 -5.85 0.12 5.25
CA PHE A 110 -4.73 -0.09 6.15
C PHE A 110 -3.61 0.88 5.79
N ILE A 111 -2.66 1.04 6.69
CA ILE A 111 -1.54 1.95 6.48
C ILE A 111 -0.26 1.13 6.45
N LEU A 112 0.55 1.34 5.40
CA LEU A 112 1.82 0.64 5.25
C LEU A 112 2.96 1.66 5.32
N PRO A 113 3.98 1.40 6.14
CA PRO A 113 5.20 2.20 6.10
C PRO A 113 6.04 1.77 4.89
N VAL A 114 6.47 2.74 4.11
CA VAL A 114 7.26 2.48 2.91
C VAL A 114 8.59 3.19 3.07
N ILE A 115 9.68 2.44 2.93
CA ILE A 115 11.02 2.97 3.05
C ILE A 115 11.45 3.53 1.71
N LEU A 116 11.78 4.81 1.69
CA LEU A 116 12.17 5.49 0.45
C LEU A 116 13.67 5.49 0.23
N LYS A 117 14.44 5.39 1.31
CA LYS A 117 15.91 5.33 1.21
C LYS A 117 16.38 3.92 1.45
N VAL A 118 17.02 3.37 0.46
CA VAL A 118 17.66 2.07 0.57
C VAL A 118 19.17 2.31 0.54
N GLU A 119 19.84 1.84 1.57
CA GLU A 119 21.29 1.96 1.62
C GLU A 119 21.97 0.73 1.07
#